data_bd5732449936720a1e8f8a7934063aa7
#
_entry.id   bd5732449936720a1e8f8a7934063aa7
#
_cell.length_a   1.000
_cell.length_b   1.000
_cell.length_c   1.000
_cell.angle_alpha   90.00
_cell.angle_beta   90.00
_cell.angle_gamma   90.00
#
_symmetry.space_group_name_H-M   'P 1'
#
loop_
_entity.id
_entity.type
_entity.pdbx_description
1 polymer ?
#
loop_
_entity_poly.entity_id
_entity_poly.type
_entity_poly.pdbx_seq_one_letter_code
_entity_poly.pdbx_strand_id
1 'polypeptide(L)'
;MCRSTQRRGDAEHFFLTKRFSLRLCVFASIFLVAAGCRQDMQNQPKYKPYRPSTFFADQRSERMLVEGTIPRGFLREDELLETGKLNGQDAGVYPFPIDDAVMQRGRGRFNIYCSPCHSRTGDGNGMVVQRGYRRPPSLHIQRLLDAPPGHFFDVITNGFGAMPDYASQIRVADRWAIAAYIRALQLSQHAPVADLSPDSRRNLQ
;
A
#
# COMPACT_ATOMS: atom_id res chain seq x y z
N MET A 1 -85.58 -6.97 9.73
CA MET A 1 -84.62 -7.44 8.73
C MET A 1 -83.97 -6.22 8.06
N CYS A 2 -82.84 -5.69 8.64
CA CYS A 2 -82.02 -4.70 7.95
C CYS A 2 -80.77 -4.41 8.81
N ARG A 3 -79.73 -5.34 8.77
CA ARG A 3 -78.42 -5.14 9.47
C ARG A 3 -77.24 -5.79 8.78
N SER A 4 -77.37 -6.16 7.49
CA SER A 4 -76.24 -6.93 6.85
C SER A 4 -75.49 -6.16 5.74
N THR A 5 -75.91 -4.98 5.34
CA THR A 5 -75.34 -4.20 4.23
C THR A 5 -74.25 -3.21 4.65
N GLN A 6 -74.27 -2.78 5.90
CA GLN A 6 -73.31 -1.74 6.38
C GLN A 6 -71.90 -2.27 6.69
N ARG A 7 -71.76 -3.55 7.04
CA ARG A 7 -70.46 -4.14 7.36
C ARG A 7 -69.55 -4.42 6.14
N ARG A 8 -70.09 -4.46 4.92
CA ARG A 8 -69.27 -4.70 3.73
C ARG A 8 -68.59 -3.42 3.21
N GLY A 9 -69.20 -2.27 3.36
CA GLY A 9 -68.62 -0.98 2.93
C GLY A 9 -67.41 -0.58 3.74
N ASP A 10 -67.40 -0.85 5.06
CA ASP A 10 -66.31 -0.45 5.96
C ASP A 10 -65.03 -1.29 5.74
N ALA A 11 -65.16 -2.54 5.31
CA ALA A 11 -64.03 -3.42 5.01
C ALA A 11 -63.29 -3.02 3.70
N GLU A 12 -64.04 -2.62 2.68
CA GLU A 12 -63.47 -2.18 1.41
C GLU A 12 -62.76 -0.82 1.55
N HIS A 13 -63.34 0.11 2.30
CA HIS A 13 -62.71 1.38 2.60
C HIS A 13 -61.44 1.23 3.42
N PHE A 14 -61.41 0.28 4.37
CA PHE A 14 -60.23 0.01 5.19
C PHE A 14 -59.09 -0.64 4.38
N PHE A 15 -59.39 -1.50 3.42
CA PHE A 15 -58.40 -2.10 2.52
C PHE A 15 -57.87 -1.09 1.49
N LEU A 16 -58.68 -0.20 0.99
CA LEU A 16 -58.28 0.83 0.05
C LEU A 16 -57.35 1.86 0.72
N THR A 17 -57.68 2.30 1.94
CA THR A 17 -56.82 3.26 2.69
C THR A 17 -55.49 2.66 3.06
N LYS A 18 -55.43 1.37 3.45
CA LYS A 18 -54.12 0.68 3.72
C LYS A 18 -53.24 0.55 2.46
N ARG A 19 -53.86 0.23 1.31
CA ARG A 19 -53.09 0.15 0.06
C ARG A 19 -52.62 1.52 -0.43
N PHE A 20 -53.39 2.57 -0.17
CA PHE A 20 -52.97 3.92 -0.52
C PHE A 20 -51.84 4.42 0.38
N SER A 21 -51.90 4.13 1.68
CA SER A 21 -50.85 4.44 2.65
C SER A 21 -49.53 3.68 2.33
N LEU A 22 -49.61 2.41 1.97
CA LEU A 22 -48.44 1.60 1.62
C LEU A 22 -47.74 2.15 0.35
N ARG A 23 -48.51 2.50 -0.66
CA ARG A 23 -47.99 3.12 -1.90
C ARG A 23 -47.33 4.45 -1.61
N LEU A 24 -47.94 5.28 -0.78
CA LEU A 24 -47.36 6.57 -0.37
C LEU A 24 -46.03 6.40 0.37
N CYS A 25 -45.91 5.40 1.28
CA CYS A 25 -44.66 5.08 1.97
C CYS A 25 -43.58 4.59 1.00
N VAL A 26 -43.92 3.76 0.02
CA VAL A 26 -42.99 3.30 -1.00
C VAL A 26 -42.51 4.48 -1.87
N PHE A 27 -43.40 5.34 -2.32
CA PHE A 27 -43.01 6.53 -3.08
C PHE A 27 -42.16 7.49 -2.26
N ALA A 28 -42.48 7.72 -0.98
CA ALA A 28 -41.68 8.54 -0.08
C ALA A 28 -40.29 7.94 0.14
N SER A 29 -40.18 6.61 0.29
CA SER A 29 -38.89 5.91 0.43
C SER A 29 -38.05 6.02 -0.83
N ILE A 30 -38.62 5.85 -2.01
CA ILE A 30 -37.93 6.01 -3.29
C ILE A 30 -37.43 7.44 -3.46
N PHE A 31 -38.27 8.43 -3.08
CA PHE A 31 -37.90 9.85 -3.17
C PHE A 31 -36.76 10.21 -2.23
N LEU A 32 -36.76 9.66 -1.00
CA LEU A 32 -35.67 9.84 -0.02
C LEU A 32 -34.35 9.19 -0.50
N VAL A 33 -34.41 8.01 -1.11
CA VAL A 33 -33.22 7.34 -1.67
C VAL A 33 -32.70 8.10 -2.89
N ALA A 34 -33.58 8.60 -3.77
CA ALA A 34 -33.19 9.41 -4.92
C ALA A 34 -32.57 10.75 -4.52
N ALA A 35 -33.08 11.39 -3.47
CA ALA A 35 -32.55 12.65 -2.92
C ALA A 35 -31.18 12.45 -2.21
N GLY A 36 -30.85 11.22 -1.77
CA GLY A 36 -29.59 10.89 -1.14
C GLY A 36 -28.39 10.80 -2.10
N CYS A 37 -28.62 10.68 -3.41
CA CYS A 37 -27.56 10.70 -4.43
C CYS A 37 -27.05 12.12 -4.68
N ARG A 38 -26.26 12.63 -3.73
CA ARG A 38 -25.65 13.95 -3.85
C ARG A 38 -24.41 13.86 -4.72
N GLN A 39 -24.47 14.45 -5.93
CA GLN A 39 -23.33 14.51 -6.86
C GLN A 39 -22.62 15.87 -6.85
N ASP A 40 -23.01 16.75 -5.93
CA ASP A 40 -22.41 18.08 -5.79
C ASP A 40 -20.92 17.98 -5.53
N MET A 41 -20.13 18.78 -6.20
CA MET A 41 -18.67 18.89 -6.02
C MET A 41 -17.85 17.65 -6.44
N GLN A 42 -18.43 16.57 -6.88
CA GLN A 42 -17.67 15.37 -7.31
C GLN A 42 -16.93 15.62 -8.63
N ASN A 43 -17.53 16.32 -9.57
CA ASN A 43 -16.96 16.71 -10.84
C ASN A 43 -16.82 18.22 -10.95
N GLN A 44 -15.76 18.75 -10.34
CA GLN A 44 -15.43 20.17 -10.46
C GLN A 44 -14.81 20.48 -11.82
N PRO A 45 -14.93 21.72 -12.35
CA PRO A 45 -14.32 22.18 -13.59
C PRO A 45 -12.80 22.39 -13.38
N LYS A 46 -12.07 21.27 -13.19
CA LYS A 46 -10.61 21.25 -13.07
C LYS A 46 -10.04 20.06 -13.82
N TYR A 47 -8.85 20.20 -14.36
CA TYR A 47 -8.12 19.06 -14.91
C TYR A 47 -7.66 18.13 -13.77
N LYS A 48 -7.85 16.83 -13.99
CA LYS A 48 -7.33 15.76 -13.13
C LYS A 48 -6.44 14.86 -13.97
N PRO A 49 -5.40 14.23 -13.41
CA PRO A 49 -4.39 13.47 -14.17
C PRO A 49 -4.98 12.51 -15.20
N TYR A 50 -5.93 11.69 -14.84
CA TYR A 50 -6.53 10.67 -15.72
C TYR A 50 -7.79 11.13 -16.46
N ARG A 51 -8.05 12.44 -16.55
CA ARG A 51 -9.16 12.97 -17.34
C ARG A 51 -8.69 13.41 -18.71
N PRO A 52 -9.53 13.25 -19.78
CA PRO A 52 -9.21 13.79 -21.08
C PRO A 52 -9.23 15.33 -21.06
N SER A 53 -8.40 15.93 -21.89
CA SER A 53 -8.35 17.37 -22.12
C SER A 53 -8.43 17.66 -23.62
N THR A 54 -9.33 18.53 -24.01
CA THR A 54 -9.41 19.02 -25.40
C THR A 54 -8.41 20.15 -25.68
N PHE A 55 -7.75 20.66 -24.65
CA PHE A 55 -6.77 21.75 -24.79
C PHE A 55 -5.45 21.27 -25.39
N PHE A 56 -5.03 20.03 -25.05
CA PHE A 56 -3.75 19.48 -25.52
C PHE A 56 -3.98 18.51 -26.71
N ALA A 57 -3.09 18.54 -27.68
CA ALA A 57 -3.17 17.71 -28.89
C ALA A 57 -3.16 16.20 -28.59
N ASP A 58 -2.47 15.76 -27.51
CA ASP A 58 -2.43 14.39 -27.04
C ASP A 58 -3.64 13.98 -26.18
N GLN A 59 -4.61 14.88 -26.03
CA GLN A 59 -5.83 14.71 -25.21
C GLN A 59 -5.60 14.32 -23.76
N ARG A 60 -4.41 14.52 -23.22
CA ARG A 60 -4.05 14.21 -21.83
C ARG A 60 -4.11 15.45 -20.95
N SER A 61 -4.78 15.35 -19.82
CA SER A 61 -4.73 16.39 -18.79
C SER A 61 -3.41 16.40 -18.01
N GLU A 62 -2.83 15.20 -17.79
CA GLU A 62 -1.53 15.06 -17.14
C GLU A 62 -0.41 15.34 -18.12
N ARG A 63 0.50 16.21 -17.72
CA ARG A 63 1.67 16.55 -18.54
C ARG A 63 2.89 15.76 -18.08
N MET A 64 3.66 15.28 -19.04
CA MET A 64 4.97 14.71 -18.77
C MET A 64 5.88 15.79 -18.16
N LEU A 65 6.79 15.35 -17.28
CA LEU A 65 7.84 16.25 -16.80
C LEU A 65 8.64 16.80 -17.97
N VAL A 66 8.96 18.09 -17.93
CA VAL A 66 9.81 18.71 -18.95
C VAL A 66 11.22 18.13 -18.79
N GLU A 67 11.76 17.58 -19.87
CA GLU A 67 13.09 16.99 -19.86
C GLU A 67 14.15 18.02 -19.39
N GLY A 68 15.11 17.55 -18.58
CA GLY A 68 16.14 18.40 -18.00
C GLY A 68 15.69 19.29 -16.83
N THR A 69 14.44 19.18 -16.37
CA THR A 69 13.97 19.92 -15.20
C THR A 69 13.94 19.06 -13.95
N ILE A 70 14.36 19.66 -12.84
CA ILE A 70 14.28 19.02 -11.51
C ILE A 70 13.25 19.79 -10.70
N PRO A 71 12.18 19.13 -10.19
CA PRO A 71 11.20 19.77 -9.32
C PRO A 71 11.87 20.33 -8.06
N ARG A 72 11.35 21.44 -7.56
CA ARG A 72 11.87 22.06 -6.33
C ARG A 72 11.84 21.06 -5.17
N GLY A 73 12.96 20.88 -4.50
CA GLY A 73 13.15 19.93 -3.39
C GLY A 73 13.45 18.49 -3.82
N PHE A 74 13.66 18.24 -5.12
CA PHE A 74 14.03 16.92 -5.67
C PHE A 74 15.44 16.90 -6.28
N LEU A 75 16.25 17.90 -5.99
CA LEU A 75 17.66 17.88 -6.38
C LEU A 75 18.38 16.77 -5.59
N ARG A 76 18.92 15.79 -6.32
CA ARG A 76 19.54 14.59 -5.76
C ARG A 76 21.05 14.74 -5.82
N GLU A 77 21.62 15.44 -4.83
CA GLU A 77 23.05 15.74 -4.78
C GLU A 77 23.87 14.65 -4.08
N ASP A 78 23.26 13.90 -3.18
CA ASP A 78 23.90 12.81 -2.45
C ASP A 78 23.71 11.48 -3.20
N GLU A 79 24.77 11.04 -3.91
CA GLU A 79 24.78 9.80 -4.66
C GLU A 79 24.45 8.59 -3.75
N LEU A 80 25.08 8.51 -2.59
CA LEU A 80 24.88 7.41 -1.65
C LEU A 80 23.41 7.35 -1.20
N LEU A 81 22.89 8.46 -0.71
CA LEU A 81 21.52 8.52 -0.18
C LEU A 81 20.48 8.19 -1.25
N GLU A 82 20.62 8.76 -2.44
CA GLU A 82 19.57 8.74 -3.46
C GLU A 82 19.63 7.51 -4.38
N THR A 83 20.84 6.95 -4.60
CA THR A 83 21.03 5.82 -5.53
C THR A 83 21.41 4.52 -4.87
N GLY A 84 21.89 4.54 -3.63
CA GLY A 84 22.44 3.36 -2.98
C GLY A 84 23.83 2.97 -3.47
N LYS A 85 24.49 3.84 -4.23
CA LYS A 85 25.77 3.56 -4.89
C LYS A 85 26.84 4.56 -4.49
N LEU A 86 28.08 4.12 -4.62
CA LEU A 86 29.27 4.95 -4.55
C LEU A 86 30.14 4.60 -5.76
N ASN A 87 30.48 5.58 -6.57
CA ASN A 87 31.25 5.38 -7.81
C ASN A 87 30.63 4.31 -8.73
N GLY A 88 29.29 4.27 -8.81
CA GLY A 88 28.55 3.32 -9.63
C GLY A 88 28.46 1.88 -9.08
N GLN A 89 29.04 1.59 -7.91
CA GLN A 89 28.97 0.29 -7.24
C GLN A 89 27.98 0.34 -6.06
N ASP A 90 27.31 -0.77 -5.77
CA ASP A 90 26.42 -0.88 -4.61
C ASP A 90 27.18 -0.58 -3.31
N ALA A 91 26.68 0.36 -2.53
CA ALA A 91 27.35 0.87 -1.35
C ALA A 91 27.37 -0.16 -0.20
N GLY A 92 28.54 -0.32 0.41
CA GLY A 92 28.73 -1.15 1.61
C GLY A 92 28.38 -0.45 2.92
N VAL A 93 28.03 0.85 2.86
CA VAL A 93 27.76 1.70 4.02
C VAL A 93 26.37 2.32 3.93
N TYR A 94 25.85 2.78 5.08
CA TYR A 94 24.60 3.51 5.15
C TYR A 94 24.85 5.03 5.11
N PRO A 95 23.94 5.84 4.53
CA PRO A 95 24.09 7.30 4.44
C PRO A 95 23.86 8.02 5.78
N PHE A 96 23.34 7.32 6.80
CA PHE A 96 23.07 7.84 8.12
C PHE A 96 23.24 6.73 9.18
N PRO A 97 23.40 7.10 10.47
CA PRO A 97 23.48 6.13 11.55
C PRO A 97 22.21 5.28 11.66
N ILE A 98 22.38 3.98 11.93
CA ILE A 98 21.26 3.04 12.13
C ILE A 98 21.01 2.94 13.64
N ASP A 99 20.00 3.63 14.11
CA ASP A 99 19.52 3.59 15.49
C ASP A 99 18.24 2.76 15.62
N ASP A 100 17.72 2.66 16.83
CA ASP A 100 16.48 1.92 17.11
C ASP A 100 15.27 2.50 16.38
N ALA A 101 15.21 3.81 16.19
CA ALA A 101 14.10 4.45 15.48
C ALA A 101 14.11 4.08 13.99
N VAL A 102 15.28 4.10 13.36
CA VAL A 102 15.48 3.64 11.97
C VAL A 102 15.14 2.15 11.84
N MET A 103 15.58 1.33 12.80
CA MET A 103 15.31 -0.11 12.80
C MET A 103 13.81 -0.41 12.93
N GLN A 104 13.11 0.24 13.86
CA GLN A 104 11.66 0.09 14.02
C GLN A 104 10.90 0.61 12.79
N ARG A 105 11.35 1.71 12.20
CA ARG A 105 10.80 2.24 10.95
C ARG A 105 10.97 1.24 9.81
N GLY A 106 12.15 0.66 9.66
CA GLY A 106 12.46 -0.38 8.67
C GLY A 106 11.57 -1.60 8.82
N ARG A 107 11.40 -2.10 10.06
CA ARG A 107 10.49 -3.19 10.39
C ARG A 107 9.05 -2.88 9.98
N GLY A 108 8.56 -1.70 10.32
CA GLY A 108 7.21 -1.28 9.98
C GLY A 108 6.99 -1.23 8.47
N ARG A 109 7.94 -0.66 7.72
CA ARG A 109 7.88 -0.56 6.26
C ARG A 109 8.04 -1.92 5.58
N PHE A 110 8.97 -2.75 6.03
CA PHE A 110 9.12 -4.11 5.55
C PHE A 110 7.83 -4.92 5.70
N ASN A 111 7.19 -4.83 6.86
CA ASN A 111 5.93 -5.55 7.12
C ASN A 111 4.77 -5.10 6.21
N ILE A 112 4.77 -3.84 5.77
CA ILE A 112 3.72 -3.31 4.88
C ILE A 112 4.00 -3.69 3.42
N TYR A 113 5.20 -3.41 2.93
CA TYR A 113 5.51 -3.48 1.50
C TYR A 113 6.16 -4.78 1.06
N CYS A 114 6.97 -5.40 1.92
CA CYS A 114 7.82 -6.53 1.54
C CYS A 114 7.25 -7.87 2.01
N SER A 115 6.73 -7.94 3.25
CA SER A 115 6.27 -9.19 3.84
C SER A 115 5.15 -9.90 3.10
N PRO A 116 4.24 -9.23 2.35
CA PRO A 116 3.24 -9.93 1.56
C PRO A 116 3.83 -10.95 0.57
N CYS A 117 5.00 -10.65 0.00
CA CYS A 117 5.72 -11.57 -0.88
C CYS A 117 6.85 -12.30 -0.15
N HIS A 118 7.69 -11.58 0.64
CA HIS A 118 8.90 -12.11 1.26
C HIS A 118 8.66 -12.80 2.60
N SER A 119 7.44 -12.80 3.17
CA SER A 119 7.14 -13.21 4.54
C SER A 119 7.77 -12.28 5.59
N ARG A 120 7.30 -12.35 6.82
CA ARG A 120 7.86 -11.55 7.92
C ARG A 120 9.25 -12.02 8.35
N THR A 121 9.58 -13.26 8.05
CA THR A 121 10.88 -13.88 8.31
C THR A 121 11.87 -13.73 7.15
N GLY A 122 11.43 -13.26 6.00
CA GLY A 122 12.27 -13.09 4.81
C GLY A 122 12.55 -14.39 4.02
N ASP A 123 11.79 -15.46 4.30
CA ASP A 123 11.96 -16.78 3.66
C ASP A 123 11.33 -16.88 2.26
N GLY A 124 10.62 -15.83 1.82
CA GLY A 124 9.97 -15.79 0.52
C GLY A 124 8.61 -16.52 0.45
N ASN A 125 8.05 -16.96 1.58
CA ASN A 125 6.74 -17.63 1.61
C ASN A 125 5.62 -16.72 2.12
N GLY A 126 5.54 -15.52 1.55
CA GLY A 126 4.52 -14.55 1.93
C GLY A 126 3.11 -14.92 1.50
N MET A 127 2.13 -14.17 2.00
CA MET A 127 0.70 -14.45 1.81
C MET A 127 0.28 -14.52 0.34
N VAL A 128 0.83 -13.65 -0.52
CA VAL A 128 0.49 -13.64 -1.95
C VAL A 128 1.15 -14.80 -2.70
N VAL A 129 2.31 -15.27 -2.23
CA VAL A 129 2.98 -16.47 -2.77
C VAL A 129 2.16 -17.72 -2.49
N GLN A 130 1.60 -17.84 -1.28
CA GLN A 130 0.71 -18.95 -0.91
C GLN A 130 -0.58 -18.97 -1.74
N ARG A 131 -0.90 -17.87 -2.44
CA ARG A 131 -2.05 -17.75 -3.35
C ARG A 131 -1.68 -17.80 -4.82
N GLY A 132 -0.49 -18.31 -5.16
CA GLY A 132 -0.07 -18.58 -6.54
C GLY A 132 0.84 -17.54 -7.17
N TYR A 133 1.28 -16.51 -6.41
CA TYR A 133 2.30 -15.59 -6.93
C TYR A 133 3.68 -16.27 -6.96
N ARG A 134 4.53 -15.86 -7.89
CA ARG A 134 5.89 -16.40 -8.00
C ARG A 134 6.69 -16.14 -6.72
N ARG A 135 7.22 -17.21 -6.14
CA ARG A 135 8.00 -17.14 -4.91
C ARG A 135 9.33 -16.40 -5.14
N PRO A 136 9.63 -15.32 -4.41
CA PRO A 136 10.95 -14.71 -4.41
C PRO A 136 11.96 -15.61 -3.70
N PRO A 137 13.26 -15.46 -4.00
CA PRO A 137 14.29 -16.15 -3.23
C PRO A 137 14.25 -15.71 -1.76
N SER A 138 14.62 -16.62 -0.86
CA SER A 138 14.81 -16.27 0.55
C SER A 138 15.90 -15.20 0.70
N LEU A 139 15.66 -14.23 1.58
CA LEU A 139 16.65 -13.20 1.92
C LEU A 139 17.86 -13.78 2.68
N HIS A 140 17.80 -15.05 3.08
CA HIS A 140 18.85 -15.75 3.84
C HIS A 140 19.78 -16.62 2.98
N ILE A 141 19.65 -16.59 1.65
CA ILE A 141 20.60 -17.30 0.78
C ILE A 141 21.96 -16.60 0.77
N GLN A 142 23.04 -17.35 0.63
CA GLN A 142 24.41 -16.84 0.74
C GLN A 142 24.67 -15.61 -0.12
N ARG A 143 24.22 -15.61 -1.37
CA ARG A 143 24.36 -14.46 -2.28
C ARG A 143 23.79 -13.16 -1.70
N LEU A 144 22.68 -13.24 -0.95
CA LEU A 144 22.04 -12.06 -0.34
C LEU A 144 22.61 -11.75 1.05
N LEU A 145 23.18 -12.73 1.75
CA LEU A 145 23.97 -12.49 2.97
C LEU A 145 25.22 -11.66 2.65
N ASP A 146 25.88 -11.95 1.53
CA ASP A 146 27.11 -11.28 1.09
C ASP A 146 26.84 -9.93 0.38
N ALA A 147 25.63 -9.71 -0.12
CA ALA A 147 25.29 -8.50 -0.87
C ALA A 147 25.38 -7.24 0.01
N PRO A 148 25.91 -6.11 -0.45
CA PRO A 148 25.98 -4.87 0.32
C PRO A 148 24.60 -4.25 0.57
N PRO A 149 24.43 -3.36 1.57
CA PRO A 149 23.14 -2.70 1.84
C PRO A 149 22.60 -1.91 0.64
N GLY A 150 23.48 -1.29 -0.14
CA GLY A 150 23.12 -0.59 -1.37
C GLY A 150 22.42 -1.47 -2.41
N HIS A 151 22.75 -2.77 -2.46
CA HIS A 151 22.04 -3.72 -3.32
C HIS A 151 20.55 -3.82 -2.98
N PHE A 152 20.20 -3.93 -1.71
CA PHE A 152 18.79 -3.95 -1.28
C PHE A 152 18.09 -2.65 -1.60
N PHE A 153 18.78 -1.52 -1.39
CA PHE A 153 18.26 -0.21 -1.75
C PHE A 153 17.98 -0.11 -3.26
N ASP A 154 18.92 -0.54 -4.11
CA ASP A 154 18.79 -0.51 -5.56
C ASP A 154 17.63 -1.39 -6.04
N VAL A 155 17.53 -2.62 -5.54
CA VAL A 155 16.45 -3.56 -5.87
C VAL A 155 15.08 -3.01 -5.43
N ILE A 156 14.96 -2.39 -4.26
CA ILE A 156 13.72 -1.75 -3.81
C ILE A 156 13.37 -0.56 -4.71
N THR A 157 14.39 0.17 -5.16
CA THR A 157 14.20 1.38 -5.97
C THR A 157 13.78 1.06 -7.40
N ASN A 158 14.50 0.15 -8.05
CA ASN A 158 14.39 -0.09 -9.50
C ASN A 158 13.64 -1.39 -9.83
N GLY A 159 13.35 -2.23 -8.84
CA GLY A 159 12.82 -3.56 -9.05
C GLY A 159 13.90 -4.57 -9.49
N PHE A 160 13.56 -5.85 -9.51
CA PHE A 160 14.42 -6.91 -9.99
C PHE A 160 13.62 -8.11 -10.52
N GLY A 161 13.72 -8.39 -11.80
CA GLY A 161 13.01 -9.49 -12.43
C GLY A 161 11.49 -9.33 -12.31
N ALA A 162 10.83 -10.20 -11.54
CA ALA A 162 9.39 -10.12 -11.28
C ALA A 162 9.00 -9.15 -10.14
N MET A 163 9.97 -8.66 -9.37
CA MET A 163 9.73 -7.68 -8.32
C MET A 163 9.59 -6.29 -8.95
N PRO A 164 8.46 -5.59 -8.77
CA PRO A 164 8.29 -4.24 -9.27
C PRO A 164 9.15 -3.24 -8.49
N ASP A 165 9.34 -2.05 -9.06
CA ASP A 165 9.94 -0.92 -8.35
C ASP A 165 8.99 -0.37 -7.27
N TYR A 166 9.58 0.20 -6.22
CA TYR A 166 8.85 0.84 -5.12
C TYR A 166 9.26 2.29 -4.91
N ALA A 167 10.02 2.88 -5.83
CA ALA A 167 10.51 4.25 -5.71
C ALA A 167 9.40 5.28 -5.51
N SER A 168 8.26 5.09 -6.17
CA SER A 168 7.09 5.98 -6.08
C SER A 168 6.32 5.86 -4.76
N GLN A 169 6.43 4.72 -4.07
CA GLN A 169 5.63 4.39 -2.88
C GLN A 169 6.41 4.51 -1.58
N ILE A 170 7.73 4.27 -1.62
CA ILE A 170 8.60 4.22 -0.45
C ILE A 170 9.64 5.35 -0.54
N ARG A 171 9.65 6.23 0.46
CA ARG A 171 10.62 7.32 0.54
C ARG A 171 12.05 6.80 0.60
N VAL A 172 13.02 7.57 0.13
CA VAL A 172 14.44 7.23 0.12
C VAL A 172 14.95 6.74 1.48
N ALA A 173 14.73 7.51 2.54
CA ALA A 173 15.15 7.12 3.89
C ALA A 173 14.46 5.82 4.38
N ASP A 174 13.20 5.59 4.01
CA ASP A 174 12.48 4.36 4.36
C ASP A 174 13.06 3.13 3.62
N ARG A 175 13.54 3.29 2.39
CA ARG A 175 14.22 2.20 1.63
C ARG A 175 15.51 1.77 2.33
N TRP A 176 16.31 2.73 2.82
CA TRP A 176 17.49 2.45 3.62
C TRP A 176 17.16 1.80 4.97
N ALA A 177 16.10 2.26 5.63
CA ALA A 177 15.62 1.63 6.86
C ALA A 177 15.17 0.18 6.63
N ILE A 178 14.51 -0.12 5.51
CA ILE A 178 14.17 -1.50 5.12
C ILE A 178 15.44 -2.32 4.87
N ALA A 179 16.44 -1.79 4.17
CA ALA A 179 17.72 -2.47 3.95
C ALA A 179 18.42 -2.82 5.28
N ALA A 180 18.40 -1.89 6.25
CA ALA A 180 18.92 -2.14 7.59
C ALA A 180 18.13 -3.25 8.33
N TYR A 181 16.80 -3.23 8.24
CA TYR A 181 15.96 -4.26 8.85
C TYR A 181 16.17 -5.64 8.22
N ILE A 182 16.39 -5.73 6.91
CA ILE A 182 16.73 -7.00 6.24
C ILE A 182 18.02 -7.58 6.85
N ARG A 183 19.03 -6.74 7.15
CA ARG A 183 20.25 -7.20 7.84
C ARG A 183 19.97 -7.74 9.23
N ALA A 184 19.09 -7.09 9.99
CA ALA A 184 18.68 -7.59 11.30
C ALA A 184 17.94 -8.94 11.18
N LEU A 185 17.09 -9.13 10.18
CA LEU A 185 16.44 -10.42 9.90
C LEU A 185 17.47 -11.51 9.57
N GLN A 186 18.44 -11.20 8.72
CA GLN A 186 19.52 -12.12 8.37
C GLN A 186 20.32 -12.52 9.61
N LEU A 187 20.72 -11.56 10.44
CA LEU A 187 21.44 -11.80 11.68
C LEU A 187 20.61 -12.65 12.66
N SER A 188 19.33 -12.38 12.82
CA SER A 188 18.44 -13.10 13.75
C SER A 188 18.37 -14.61 13.49
N GLN A 189 18.62 -15.04 12.25
CA GLN A 189 18.57 -16.45 11.84
C GLN A 189 19.98 -17.10 11.70
N HIS A 190 21.03 -16.31 11.78
CA HIS A 190 22.42 -16.77 11.61
C HIS A 190 23.35 -16.32 12.75
N ALA A 191 22.79 -15.73 13.82
CA ALA A 191 23.59 -15.26 14.95
C ALA A 191 24.29 -16.45 15.65
N PRO A 192 25.63 -16.41 15.81
CA PRO A 192 26.33 -17.39 16.59
C PRO A 192 25.88 -17.34 18.05
N VAL A 193 25.64 -18.50 18.67
CA VAL A 193 25.28 -18.58 20.10
C VAL A 193 26.36 -17.91 20.99
N ALA A 194 27.58 -17.86 20.51
CA ALA A 194 28.70 -17.18 21.19
C ALA A 194 28.49 -15.67 21.37
N ASP A 195 27.73 -15.02 20.47
CA ASP A 195 27.49 -13.58 20.47
C ASP A 195 26.32 -13.19 21.40
N LEU A 196 25.57 -14.16 21.90
CA LEU A 196 24.47 -13.94 22.83
C LEU A 196 24.98 -13.60 24.25
N SER A 197 24.27 -12.72 24.95
CA SER A 197 24.53 -12.47 26.36
C SER A 197 24.42 -13.74 27.19
N PRO A 198 25.14 -13.86 28.32
CA PRO A 198 25.04 -15.02 29.21
C PRO A 198 23.62 -15.37 29.64
N ASP A 199 22.77 -14.35 29.84
CA ASP A 199 21.37 -14.52 30.22
C ASP A 199 20.54 -15.09 29.07
N SER A 200 20.75 -14.58 27.84
CA SER A 200 20.07 -15.10 26.65
C SER A 200 20.46 -16.55 26.35
N ARG A 201 21.74 -16.92 26.57
CA ARG A 201 22.18 -18.32 26.39
C ARG A 201 21.54 -19.29 27.37
N ARG A 202 21.32 -18.87 28.63
CA ARG A 202 20.64 -19.70 29.63
C ARG A 202 19.20 -20.00 29.30
N ASN A 203 18.52 -19.08 28.61
CA ASN A 203 17.14 -19.25 28.20
C ASN A 203 16.95 -20.13 26.94
N LEU A 204 18.03 -20.57 26.30
CA LEU A 204 18.00 -21.48 25.14
C LEU A 204 18.15 -22.97 25.54
N GLN A 205 18.43 -23.27 26.81
CA GLN A 205 18.52 -24.61 27.39
C GLN A 205 17.21 -24.97 28.08
#